data_fb912ed9676389ac168340a6f6076b0b
#
_entry.id   fb912ed9676389ac168340a6f6076b0b
#
_cell.length_a   1.000
_cell.length_b   1.000
_cell.length_c   1.000
_cell.angle_alpha   90.00
_cell.angle_beta   90.00
_cell.angle_gamma   90.00
#
_symmetry.space_group_name_H-M   'P 1'
#
loop_
_entity.id
_entity.type
_entity.pdbx_description
1 polymer ?
#
loop_
_entity_poly.entity_id
_entity_poly.type
_entity_poly.pdbx_seq_one_letter_code
_entity_poly.pdbx_strand_id
1 'polypeptide(L)'
;MTSRFPSLLFCCPAMIRALLFTSVVLLASFAPEAQAQQIILLKLDDVIARRVGAKPVSDRWLKVHDYLKEKNIKGSFGIITESLEKDNAMYFQWLKDVQATGLIEFWMHGYHMKTASEPGEFEHGTAEEQRAILAKGERLAKEKLGFSLPAFGPHWSGTTEATDEAMEKVPEVTIWLYGPEKPKYYSRLSIPRVMALENPTFVPDLEKFKTFYEAKAAKREVLVLQGHPEQWDDKRWAGFTGIIDFLKSKNVVFMTPSEYLKRTQSKQP
;
A
#
# COMPACT_ATOMS: atom_id res chain seq x y z
N MET A 1 40.25 20.91 -106.61
CA MET A 1 39.38 19.86 -107.17
C MET A 1 38.76 19.12 -105.99
N THR A 2 37.56 19.47 -105.67
CA THR A 2 36.33 18.67 -105.64
C THR A 2 36.45 17.34 -104.85
N SER A 3 35.71 16.99 -103.85
CA SER A 3 34.25 16.91 -103.81
C SER A 3 33.78 16.45 -102.38
N ARG A 4 32.79 17.06 -101.93
CA ARG A 4 31.46 16.60 -101.47
C ARG A 4 31.35 15.46 -100.40
N PHE A 5 30.88 15.81 -99.25
CA PHE A 5 29.65 15.38 -98.45
C PHE A 5 29.20 13.91 -98.41
N PRO A 6 28.44 13.49 -97.48
CA PRO A 6 27.58 14.20 -96.52
C PRO A 6 27.48 13.65 -95.04
N SER A 7 26.77 14.43 -94.27
CA SER A 7 26.39 14.30 -92.91
C SER A 7 25.47 13.09 -92.62
N LEU A 8 25.64 12.48 -91.48
CA LEU A 8 24.56 11.71 -90.86
C LEU A 8 24.48 12.06 -89.36
N LEU A 9 23.35 12.68 -89.07
CA LEU A 9 22.90 12.96 -87.72
C LEU A 9 22.46 11.65 -87.05
N PHE A 10 23.02 11.33 -85.90
CA PHE A 10 22.49 10.35 -85.00
C PHE A 10 21.97 11.06 -83.75
N CYS A 11 20.65 10.99 -83.63
CA CYS A 11 19.84 11.47 -82.56
C CYS A 11 20.00 10.49 -81.39
N CYS A 12 20.56 10.91 -80.26
CA CYS A 12 20.56 10.15 -79.01
C CYS A 12 19.33 10.53 -78.17
N PRO A 13 18.42 9.60 -77.82
CA PRO A 13 17.39 9.93 -76.90
C PRO A 13 17.92 9.96 -75.44
N ALA A 14 17.75 11.08 -74.80
CA ALA A 14 18.02 11.24 -73.35
C ALA A 14 17.05 10.35 -72.56
N MET A 15 17.56 9.32 -71.91
CA MET A 15 16.82 8.59 -70.86
C MET A 15 16.71 9.42 -69.63
N ILE A 16 15.55 9.98 -69.38
CA ILE A 16 15.16 10.58 -68.10
C ILE A 16 14.89 9.44 -67.12
N ARG A 17 15.84 9.13 -66.26
CA ARG A 17 15.58 8.25 -65.06
C ARG A 17 14.85 9.07 -64.03
N ALA A 18 13.54 8.89 -63.93
CA ALA A 18 12.74 9.36 -62.81
C ALA A 18 13.13 8.57 -61.56
N LEU A 19 13.85 9.20 -60.62
CA LEU A 19 14.04 8.65 -59.26
C LEU A 19 12.75 8.88 -58.46
N LEU A 20 11.96 7.83 -58.31
CA LEU A 20 10.88 7.75 -57.35
C LEU A 20 11.47 7.67 -55.94
N PHE A 21 11.56 8.80 -55.23
CA PHE A 21 11.81 8.81 -53.79
C PHE A 21 10.53 8.34 -53.07
N THR A 22 10.48 7.06 -52.71
CA THR A 22 9.44 6.52 -51.82
C THR A 22 9.78 6.96 -50.40
N SER A 23 9.17 8.07 -49.96
CA SER A 23 9.24 8.50 -48.55
C SER A 23 8.46 7.50 -47.69
N VAL A 24 9.17 6.58 -47.05
CA VAL A 24 8.60 5.73 -45.99
C VAL A 24 8.39 6.64 -44.77
N VAL A 25 7.16 7.12 -44.59
CA VAL A 25 6.75 7.78 -43.35
C VAL A 25 6.66 6.71 -42.28
N LEU A 26 7.67 6.58 -41.42
CA LEU A 26 7.59 5.78 -40.20
C LEU A 26 6.57 6.46 -39.27
N LEU A 27 5.33 6.01 -39.29
CA LEU A 27 4.36 6.32 -38.24
C LEU A 27 4.84 5.62 -36.97
N ALA A 28 5.63 6.33 -36.17
CA ALA A 28 5.90 5.91 -34.79
C ALA A 28 4.55 5.89 -34.06
N SER A 29 4.01 4.71 -33.88
CA SER A 29 2.86 4.47 -33.00
C SER A 29 3.27 4.82 -31.59
N PHE A 30 2.99 6.05 -31.15
CA PHE A 30 3.00 6.40 -29.73
C PHE A 30 1.88 5.59 -29.06
N ALA A 31 2.18 4.35 -28.65
CA ALA A 31 1.32 3.68 -27.70
C ALA A 31 1.32 4.55 -26.42
N PRO A 32 0.16 4.98 -25.92
CA PRO A 32 0.13 5.70 -24.66
C PRO A 32 0.82 4.82 -23.61
N GLU A 33 1.85 5.36 -22.99
CA GLU A 33 2.54 4.71 -21.87
C GLU A 33 1.46 4.42 -20.82
N ALA A 34 1.17 3.14 -20.58
CA ALA A 34 0.14 2.74 -19.63
C ALA A 34 0.54 3.31 -18.27
N GLN A 35 -0.15 4.36 -17.86
CA GLN A 35 0.11 5.00 -16.57
C GLN A 35 0.03 3.94 -15.49
N ALA A 36 1.12 3.74 -14.74
CA ALA A 36 1.17 2.74 -13.69
C ALA A 36 0.03 2.99 -12.70
N GLN A 37 -0.75 1.94 -12.43
CA GLN A 37 -1.86 2.03 -11.49
C GLN A 37 -1.37 2.45 -10.12
N GLN A 38 -2.09 3.38 -9.48
CA GLN A 38 -1.84 3.77 -8.11
C GLN A 38 -2.14 2.60 -7.16
N ILE A 39 -1.30 2.41 -6.17
CA ILE A 39 -1.42 1.34 -5.20
C ILE A 39 -2.06 1.88 -3.92
N ILE A 40 -3.04 1.15 -3.41
CA ILE A 40 -3.71 1.44 -2.14
C ILE A 40 -3.40 0.33 -1.13
N LEU A 41 -2.83 0.71 0.01
CA LEU A 41 -2.65 -0.14 1.17
C LEU A 41 -3.68 0.29 2.22
N LEU A 42 -4.69 -0.54 2.47
CA LEU A 42 -5.65 -0.30 3.54
C LEU A 42 -4.99 -0.65 4.87
N LYS A 43 -4.74 0.35 5.70
CA LYS A 43 -4.20 0.23 7.06
C LYS A 43 -5.34 0.34 8.05
N LEU A 44 -5.96 -0.79 8.42
CA LEU A 44 -7.08 -0.81 9.34
C LEU A 44 -6.61 -1.20 10.75
N ASP A 45 -6.81 -0.29 11.69
CA ASP A 45 -6.19 -0.28 13.01
C ASP A 45 -7.08 -0.91 14.09
N ASP A 46 -6.46 -1.40 15.18
CA ASP A 46 -7.08 -1.80 16.45
C ASP A 46 -7.78 -3.16 16.46
N VAL A 47 -7.23 -4.18 15.80
CA VAL A 47 -7.73 -5.55 15.96
C VAL A 47 -7.36 -6.07 17.35
N ILE A 48 -8.38 -6.43 18.13
CA ILE A 48 -8.26 -7.10 19.43
C ILE A 48 -9.28 -8.22 19.57
N ALA A 49 -8.99 -9.17 20.45
CA ALA A 49 -9.95 -10.20 20.81
C ALA A 49 -11.22 -9.59 21.41
N ARG A 50 -12.38 -10.11 21.04
CA ARG A 50 -13.63 -9.74 21.73
C ARG A 50 -13.58 -10.23 23.19
N ARG A 51 -13.92 -9.32 24.12
CA ARG A 51 -13.83 -9.62 25.55
C ARG A 51 -14.99 -10.50 26.06
N VAL A 52 -16.13 -10.47 25.39
CA VAL A 52 -17.37 -11.15 25.83
C VAL A 52 -18.12 -11.72 24.62
N GLY A 53 -18.65 -12.94 24.76
CA GLY A 53 -19.50 -13.61 23.75
C GLY A 53 -18.76 -14.64 22.89
N ALA A 54 -19.47 -15.23 21.93
CA ALA A 54 -19.02 -16.36 21.10
C ALA A 54 -18.51 -15.92 19.72
N LYS A 55 -17.85 -14.76 19.64
CA LYS A 55 -17.24 -14.24 18.39
C LYS A 55 -15.78 -13.92 18.60
N PRO A 56 -14.93 -14.14 17.58
CA PRO A 56 -13.48 -13.92 17.70
C PRO A 56 -13.13 -12.44 17.88
N VAL A 57 -13.80 -11.56 17.13
CA VAL A 57 -13.65 -10.11 17.14
C VAL A 57 -15.01 -9.44 17.16
N SER A 58 -15.07 -8.12 17.16
CA SER A 58 -16.34 -7.39 17.11
C SER A 58 -17.08 -7.61 15.78
N ASP A 59 -18.39 -7.33 15.79
CA ASP A 59 -19.23 -7.42 14.58
C ASP A 59 -18.78 -6.45 13.48
N ARG A 60 -18.14 -5.34 13.85
CA ARG A 60 -17.60 -4.39 12.89
C ARG A 60 -16.39 -4.92 12.15
N TRP A 61 -15.51 -5.62 12.85
CA TRP A 61 -14.38 -6.30 12.23
C TRP A 61 -14.82 -7.45 11.32
N LEU A 62 -15.81 -8.23 11.73
CA LEU A 62 -16.40 -9.26 10.86
C LEU A 62 -17.02 -8.63 9.61
N LYS A 63 -17.79 -7.55 9.76
CA LYS A 63 -18.42 -6.82 8.65
C LYS A 63 -17.37 -6.29 7.63
N VAL A 64 -16.27 -5.73 8.12
CA VAL A 64 -15.17 -5.25 7.24
C VAL A 64 -14.50 -6.39 6.51
N HIS A 65 -14.16 -7.46 7.23
CA HIS A 65 -13.54 -8.65 6.61
C HIS A 65 -14.44 -9.23 5.50
N ASP A 66 -15.74 -9.44 5.79
CA ASP A 66 -16.70 -10.01 4.84
C ASP A 66 -16.88 -9.09 3.61
N TYR A 67 -16.93 -7.77 3.80
CA TYR A 67 -17.00 -6.81 2.72
C TYR A 67 -15.76 -6.85 1.81
N LEU A 68 -14.56 -6.83 2.39
CA LEU A 68 -13.32 -6.91 1.61
C LEU A 68 -13.23 -8.23 0.85
N LYS A 69 -13.64 -9.34 1.47
CA LYS A 69 -13.71 -10.66 0.84
C LYS A 69 -14.72 -10.69 -0.31
N GLU A 70 -15.95 -10.21 -0.10
CA GLU A 70 -16.98 -10.13 -1.15
C GLU A 70 -16.52 -9.33 -2.35
N LYS A 71 -15.87 -8.20 -2.11
CA LYS A 71 -15.38 -7.29 -3.17
C LYS A 71 -14.01 -7.69 -3.75
N ASN A 72 -13.40 -8.77 -3.24
CA ASN A 72 -12.04 -9.21 -3.59
C ASN A 72 -11.01 -8.07 -3.47
N ILE A 73 -11.05 -7.35 -2.34
CA ILE A 73 -10.19 -6.21 -2.05
C ILE A 73 -9.16 -6.62 -1.01
N LYS A 74 -7.88 -6.44 -1.33
CA LYS A 74 -6.79 -6.66 -0.39
C LYS A 74 -6.71 -5.56 0.64
N GLY A 75 -6.38 -5.95 1.88
CA GLY A 75 -6.24 -5.02 2.99
C GLY A 75 -5.22 -5.50 4.00
N SER A 76 -5.04 -4.71 5.04
CA SER A 76 -4.19 -5.11 6.16
C SER A 76 -4.77 -4.64 7.49
N PHE A 77 -4.69 -5.49 8.50
CA PHE A 77 -5.30 -5.31 9.81
C PHE A 77 -4.24 -5.26 10.90
N GLY A 78 -4.24 -4.19 11.68
CA GLY A 78 -3.28 -3.96 12.76
C GLY A 78 -3.69 -4.59 14.07
N ILE A 79 -2.89 -5.54 14.56
CA ILE A 79 -3.12 -6.22 15.83
C ILE A 79 -2.44 -5.43 16.95
N ILE A 80 -3.19 -5.11 18.01
CA ILE A 80 -2.62 -4.74 19.31
C ILE A 80 -2.15 -6.04 19.97
N THR A 81 -0.82 -6.23 20.01
CA THR A 81 -0.24 -7.57 20.27
C THR A 81 -0.38 -8.07 21.70
N GLU A 82 -0.68 -7.22 22.67
CA GLU A 82 -1.12 -7.63 24.03
C GLU A 82 -2.35 -8.55 23.96
N SER A 83 -3.22 -8.40 22.95
CA SER A 83 -4.39 -9.26 22.77
C SER A 83 -4.05 -10.73 22.49
N LEU A 84 -2.78 -11.02 22.18
CA LEU A 84 -2.26 -12.38 21.98
C LEU A 84 -1.74 -13.04 23.26
N GLU A 85 -1.63 -12.32 24.39
CA GLU A 85 -1.11 -12.91 25.63
C GLU A 85 -2.03 -13.96 26.24
N LYS A 86 -3.32 -13.65 26.30
CA LYS A 86 -4.33 -14.60 26.83
C LYS A 86 -4.74 -15.57 25.73
N ASP A 87 -4.71 -16.86 26.08
CA ASP A 87 -5.17 -17.90 25.18
C ASP A 87 -6.65 -17.69 24.82
N ASN A 88 -6.87 -17.57 23.53
CA ASN A 88 -8.20 -17.42 22.93
C ASN A 88 -8.23 -18.16 21.60
N ALA A 89 -8.58 -19.45 21.66
CA ALA A 89 -8.56 -20.33 20.50
C ALA A 89 -9.41 -19.81 19.33
N MET A 90 -10.59 -19.24 19.64
CA MET A 90 -11.47 -18.69 18.61
C MET A 90 -10.87 -17.47 17.90
N TYR A 91 -10.26 -16.55 18.65
CA TYR A 91 -9.58 -15.38 18.10
C TYR A 91 -8.37 -15.77 17.26
N PHE A 92 -7.52 -16.65 17.80
CA PHE A 92 -6.32 -17.10 17.09
C PHE A 92 -6.68 -17.90 15.83
N GLN A 93 -7.71 -18.73 15.87
CA GLN A 93 -8.17 -19.43 14.68
C GLN A 93 -8.67 -18.47 13.60
N TRP A 94 -9.48 -17.49 13.99
CA TRP A 94 -9.94 -16.46 13.05
C TRP A 94 -8.79 -15.70 12.39
N LEU A 95 -7.78 -15.29 13.18
CA LEU A 95 -6.60 -14.62 12.61
C LEU A 95 -5.87 -15.51 11.60
N LYS A 96 -5.69 -16.80 11.92
CA LYS A 96 -5.05 -17.78 11.02
C LYS A 96 -5.85 -17.98 9.73
N ASP A 97 -7.16 -18.16 9.85
CA ASP A 97 -8.04 -18.38 8.71
C ASP A 97 -8.07 -17.16 7.78
N VAL A 98 -8.14 -15.96 8.34
CA VAL A 98 -8.12 -14.71 7.56
C VAL A 98 -6.77 -14.53 6.86
N GLN A 99 -5.65 -14.73 7.57
CA GLN A 99 -4.31 -14.66 6.99
C GLN A 99 -4.11 -15.66 5.86
N ALA A 100 -4.61 -16.89 6.02
CA ALA A 100 -4.49 -17.96 5.03
C ALA A 100 -5.21 -17.66 3.71
N THR A 101 -6.16 -16.73 3.69
CA THR A 101 -6.82 -16.29 2.44
C THR A 101 -5.88 -15.56 1.49
N GLY A 102 -4.79 -14.98 1.99
CA GLY A 102 -3.91 -14.09 1.25
C GLY A 102 -4.55 -12.75 0.86
N LEU A 103 -5.78 -12.50 1.29
CA LEU A 103 -6.50 -11.26 1.03
C LEU A 103 -6.18 -10.18 2.07
N ILE A 104 -6.03 -10.60 3.32
CA ILE A 104 -5.72 -9.73 4.45
C ILE A 104 -4.36 -10.12 5.02
N GLU A 105 -3.51 -9.12 5.24
CA GLU A 105 -2.25 -9.27 5.94
C GLU A 105 -2.36 -8.64 7.33
N PHE A 106 -1.96 -9.37 8.36
CA PHE A 106 -1.87 -8.81 9.70
C PHE A 106 -0.52 -8.14 9.92
N TRP A 107 -0.53 -7.04 10.70
CA TRP A 107 0.65 -6.27 11.05
C TRP A 107 0.61 -5.81 12.50
N MET A 108 1.76 -5.40 13.04
CA MET A 108 1.91 -5.00 14.44
C MET A 108 1.49 -3.54 14.65
N HIS A 109 0.41 -3.34 15.44
CA HIS A 109 -0.09 -2.01 15.82
C HIS A 109 0.33 -1.59 17.23
N GLY A 110 1.59 -1.88 17.59
CA GLY A 110 2.08 -1.74 18.96
C GLY A 110 1.71 -2.92 19.83
N TYR A 111 2.08 -2.81 21.11
CA TYR A 111 1.81 -3.84 22.09
C TYR A 111 0.56 -3.48 22.93
N HIS A 112 0.52 -2.28 23.52
CA HIS A 112 -0.63 -1.78 24.27
C HIS A 112 -1.51 -0.84 23.46
N MET A 113 -2.81 -0.82 23.81
CA MET A 113 -3.70 0.23 23.36
C MET A 113 -3.45 1.49 24.17
N LYS A 114 -2.95 2.55 23.54
CA LYS A 114 -2.72 3.85 24.19
C LYS A 114 -4.01 4.45 24.68
N THR A 115 -3.97 5.06 25.88
CA THR A 115 -5.03 5.92 26.42
C THR A 115 -4.67 7.40 26.24
N ALA A 116 -5.66 8.31 26.35
CA ALA A 116 -5.41 9.75 26.20
C ALA A 116 -4.53 10.34 27.32
N SER A 117 -4.38 9.64 28.46
CA SER A 117 -3.62 10.08 29.63
C SER A 117 -2.14 9.69 29.60
N GLU A 118 -1.73 8.86 28.64
CA GLU A 118 -0.38 8.30 28.60
C GLU A 118 0.29 8.59 27.25
N PRO A 119 1.63 8.81 27.21
CA PRO A 119 2.35 8.83 25.96
C PRO A 119 2.30 7.44 25.29
N GLY A 120 2.38 7.37 23.97
CA GLY A 120 2.44 6.11 23.25
C GLY A 120 3.76 5.39 23.52
N GLU A 121 3.75 4.06 23.39
CA GLU A 121 4.91 3.20 23.63
C GLU A 121 6.16 3.61 22.83
N PHE A 122 5.95 4.22 21.67
CA PHE A 122 7.01 4.63 20.74
C PHE A 122 7.24 6.13 20.73
N GLU A 123 6.56 6.89 21.60
CA GLU A 123 6.74 8.33 21.77
C GLU A 123 7.78 8.66 22.87
N HIS A 124 8.28 7.66 23.60
CA HIS A 124 9.25 7.81 24.67
C HIS A 124 10.10 6.53 24.84
N GLY A 125 11.03 6.57 25.79
CA GLY A 125 11.90 5.44 26.07
C GLY A 125 13.10 5.33 25.13
N THR A 126 13.95 4.37 25.42
CA THR A 126 15.16 4.06 24.65
C THR A 126 14.88 3.15 23.46
N ALA A 127 15.80 3.11 22.50
CA ALA A 127 15.73 2.17 21.39
C ALA A 127 15.69 0.69 21.85
N GLU A 128 16.37 0.36 22.93
CA GLU A 128 16.37 -1.00 23.48
C GLU A 128 15.02 -1.38 24.08
N GLU A 129 14.37 -0.48 24.84
CA GLU A 129 13.03 -0.70 25.37
C GLU A 129 12.01 -0.88 24.24
N GLN A 130 12.04 -0.01 23.23
CA GLN A 130 11.16 -0.10 22.07
C GLN A 130 11.43 -1.36 21.22
N ARG A 131 12.70 -1.76 21.07
CA ARG A 131 13.10 -3.04 20.46
C ARG A 131 12.50 -4.23 21.20
N ALA A 132 12.55 -4.22 22.54
CA ALA A 132 11.99 -5.29 23.35
C ALA A 132 10.46 -5.41 23.16
N ILE A 133 9.75 -4.30 23.02
CA ILE A 133 8.30 -4.27 22.69
C ILE A 133 8.05 -4.93 21.34
N LEU A 134 8.77 -4.52 20.29
CA LEU A 134 8.65 -5.08 18.94
C LEU A 134 8.94 -6.60 18.93
N ALA A 135 10.05 -7.00 19.55
CA ALA A 135 10.44 -8.41 19.64
C ALA A 135 9.42 -9.25 20.42
N LYS A 136 8.81 -8.69 21.47
CA LYS A 136 7.75 -9.35 22.24
C LYS A 136 6.51 -9.60 21.38
N GLY A 137 6.08 -8.59 20.62
CA GLY A 137 4.92 -8.71 19.71
C GLY A 137 5.15 -9.77 18.62
N GLU A 138 6.33 -9.76 17.98
CA GLU A 138 6.72 -10.77 16.99
C GLU A 138 6.77 -12.19 17.59
N ARG A 139 7.34 -12.34 18.77
CA ARG A 139 7.38 -13.64 19.44
C ARG A 139 5.98 -14.17 19.72
N LEU A 140 5.07 -13.33 20.26
CA LEU A 140 3.68 -13.71 20.51
C LEU A 140 2.98 -14.13 19.22
N ALA A 141 3.15 -13.39 18.12
CA ALA A 141 2.57 -13.73 16.83
C ALA A 141 3.05 -15.10 16.33
N LYS A 142 4.36 -15.35 16.35
CA LYS A 142 4.93 -16.63 15.96
C LYS A 142 4.45 -17.80 16.84
N GLU A 143 4.43 -17.62 18.16
CA GLU A 143 4.02 -18.65 19.11
C GLU A 143 2.52 -18.97 19.03
N LYS A 144 1.65 -17.96 18.92
CA LYS A 144 0.21 -18.11 18.98
C LYS A 144 -0.44 -18.33 17.61
N LEU A 145 0.11 -17.65 16.59
CA LEU A 145 -0.49 -17.62 15.25
C LEU A 145 0.28 -18.47 14.23
N GLY A 146 1.58 -18.66 14.41
CA GLY A 146 2.44 -19.40 13.48
C GLY A 146 2.92 -18.56 12.30
N PHE A 147 2.76 -17.22 12.34
CA PHE A 147 3.27 -16.31 11.32
C PHE A 147 3.83 -15.03 11.94
N SER A 148 4.68 -14.31 11.18
CA SER A 148 5.23 -13.01 11.55
C SER A 148 4.30 -11.86 11.18
N LEU A 149 4.52 -10.69 11.82
CA LEU A 149 3.85 -9.43 11.52
C LEU A 149 4.85 -8.49 10.81
N PRO A 150 5.02 -8.60 9.49
CA PRO A 150 6.14 -7.97 8.78
C PRO A 150 6.05 -6.45 8.67
N ALA A 151 4.89 -5.86 8.94
CA ALA A 151 4.70 -4.42 8.95
C ALA A 151 4.39 -3.91 10.37
N PHE A 152 4.80 -2.68 10.63
CA PHE A 152 4.60 -1.99 11.89
C PHE A 152 4.06 -0.59 11.67
N GLY A 153 3.23 -0.14 12.60
CA GLY A 153 2.74 1.24 12.68
C GLY A 153 2.10 1.43 14.05
N PRO A 154 2.70 2.23 14.96
CA PRO A 154 2.29 2.27 16.36
C PRO A 154 0.90 2.88 16.55
N HIS A 155 0.27 2.52 17.63
CA HIS A 155 -1.00 3.11 18.07
C HIS A 155 -0.82 4.64 18.24
N TRP A 156 -1.73 5.42 17.68
CA TRP A 156 -1.68 6.89 17.53
C TRP A 156 -0.54 7.41 16.62
N SER A 157 0.21 6.54 15.95
CA SER A 157 1.26 6.87 14.98
C SER A 157 2.42 7.72 15.51
N GLY A 158 2.54 7.93 16.83
CA GLY A 158 3.65 8.66 17.45
C GLY A 158 4.92 7.81 17.50
N THR A 159 6.04 8.36 17.04
CA THR A 159 7.36 7.69 17.02
C THR A 159 8.48 8.69 17.26
N THR A 160 9.64 8.19 17.66
CA THR A 160 10.86 8.99 17.89
C THR A 160 12.03 8.41 17.10
N GLU A 161 13.21 9.03 17.18
CA GLU A 161 14.44 8.49 16.61
C GLU A 161 14.83 7.13 17.25
N ALA A 162 14.46 6.92 18.52
CA ALA A 162 14.62 5.63 19.18
C ALA A 162 13.80 4.51 18.51
N THR A 163 12.64 4.82 17.96
CA THR A 163 11.83 3.87 17.18
C THR A 163 12.54 3.44 15.90
N ASP A 164 13.13 4.39 15.22
CA ASP A 164 13.89 4.18 13.99
C ASP A 164 15.06 3.20 14.23
N GLU A 165 15.85 3.45 15.27
CA GLU A 165 16.94 2.56 15.68
C GLU A 165 16.44 1.19 16.16
N ALA A 166 15.36 1.14 16.94
CA ALA A 166 14.77 -0.10 17.43
C ALA A 166 14.31 -1.02 16.31
N MET A 167 13.62 -0.46 15.32
CA MET A 167 13.10 -1.21 14.17
C MET A 167 14.22 -1.81 13.32
N GLU A 168 15.35 -1.13 13.15
CA GLU A 168 16.49 -1.69 12.41
C GLU A 168 17.02 -2.98 13.04
N LYS A 169 16.93 -3.09 14.36
CA LYS A 169 17.39 -4.25 15.14
C LYS A 169 16.38 -5.41 15.22
N VAL A 170 15.19 -5.28 14.59
CA VAL A 170 14.16 -6.33 14.52
C VAL A 170 13.96 -6.73 13.05
N PRO A 171 14.68 -7.75 12.55
CA PRO A 171 14.73 -8.09 11.13
C PRO A 171 13.39 -8.56 10.55
N GLU A 172 12.50 -9.05 11.37
CA GLU A 172 11.14 -9.46 10.96
C GLU A 172 10.28 -8.28 10.53
N VAL A 173 10.49 -7.10 11.10
CA VAL A 173 9.74 -5.89 10.75
C VAL A 173 10.38 -5.25 9.52
N THR A 174 9.84 -5.51 8.36
CA THR A 174 10.38 -5.10 7.06
C THR A 174 9.69 -3.87 6.46
N ILE A 175 8.57 -3.44 7.04
CA ILE A 175 7.75 -2.33 6.53
C ILE A 175 7.32 -1.43 7.69
N TRP A 176 7.55 -0.12 7.54
CA TRP A 176 7.06 0.89 8.45
C TRP A 176 5.89 1.66 7.82
N LEU A 177 4.67 1.40 8.29
CA LEU A 177 3.47 2.11 7.88
C LEU A 177 3.36 3.44 8.65
N TYR A 178 3.28 4.55 7.94
CA TYR A 178 3.33 5.91 8.51
C TYR A 178 4.67 6.26 9.17
N GLY A 179 5.73 5.62 8.72
CA GLY A 179 7.09 6.00 9.11
C GLY A 179 7.53 7.31 8.48
N PRO A 180 8.70 7.82 8.89
CA PRO A 180 9.29 9.01 8.29
C PRO A 180 9.66 8.75 6.81
N GLU A 181 9.67 9.83 6.02
CA GLU A 181 10.04 9.72 4.59
C GLU A 181 11.51 9.29 4.42
N LYS A 182 12.38 9.68 5.35
CA LYS A 182 13.80 9.33 5.38
C LYS A 182 14.20 8.91 6.78
N PRO A 183 14.03 7.64 7.14
CA PRO A 183 14.56 7.11 8.40
C PRO A 183 16.09 7.30 8.47
N LYS A 184 16.61 7.49 9.66
CA LYS A 184 18.06 7.65 9.90
C LYS A 184 18.77 6.31 10.03
N TYR A 185 18.13 5.33 10.65
CA TYR A 185 18.67 4.01 10.96
C TYR A 185 17.95 2.89 10.20
N TYR A 186 16.65 2.96 10.09
CA TYR A 186 15.84 1.93 9.44
C TYR A 186 16.06 1.92 7.93
N SER A 187 16.72 0.87 7.46
CA SER A 187 17.16 0.74 6.06
C SER A 187 16.13 0.07 5.13
N ARG A 188 15.03 -0.46 5.70
CA ARG A 188 14.00 -1.16 4.95
C ARG A 188 12.88 -0.20 4.51
N LEU A 189 11.73 -0.71 4.08
CA LEU A 189 10.67 0.10 3.49
C LEU A 189 9.93 0.95 4.54
N SER A 190 10.04 2.27 4.43
CA SER A 190 9.22 3.23 5.17
C SER A 190 8.24 3.92 4.23
N ILE A 191 6.95 3.95 4.59
CA ILE A 191 5.90 4.56 3.77
C ILE A 191 5.25 5.69 4.57
N PRO A 192 5.50 6.96 4.17
CA PRO A 192 5.01 8.11 4.93
C PRO A 192 3.50 8.28 4.77
N ARG A 193 2.89 8.95 5.74
CA ARG A 193 1.49 9.35 5.70
C ARG A 193 1.28 10.48 4.71
N VAL A 194 0.37 10.30 3.76
CA VAL A 194 -0.10 11.36 2.85
C VAL A 194 -1.50 11.79 3.22
N MET A 195 -2.38 10.83 3.45
CA MET A 195 -3.77 11.02 3.85
C MET A 195 -4.28 9.78 4.58
N ALA A 196 -5.50 9.84 5.09
CA ALA A 196 -6.18 8.71 5.72
C ALA A 196 -7.57 8.49 5.10
N LEU A 197 -8.23 7.38 5.40
CA LEU A 197 -9.64 7.16 5.06
C LEU A 197 -10.56 8.14 5.82
N GLU A 198 -10.10 8.60 6.96
CA GLU A 198 -10.86 9.33 7.96
C GLU A 198 -10.39 10.78 8.06
N ASN A 199 -11.35 11.71 8.10
CA ASN A 199 -11.09 13.12 8.38
C ASN A 199 -12.39 13.81 8.90
N PRO A 200 -12.47 14.11 10.23
CA PRO A 200 -11.47 13.80 11.28
C PRO A 200 -11.35 12.30 11.57
N THR A 201 -10.38 11.93 12.40
CA THR A 201 -10.17 10.54 12.85
C THR A 201 -11.50 9.91 13.29
N PHE A 202 -11.70 8.62 12.94
CA PHE A 202 -12.92 7.82 13.10
C PHE A 202 -14.08 8.18 12.17
N VAL A 203 -13.92 9.18 11.29
CA VAL A 203 -14.98 9.61 10.38
C VAL A 203 -14.54 9.49 8.93
N PRO A 204 -14.84 8.39 8.24
CA PRO A 204 -14.74 8.30 6.80
C PRO A 204 -15.75 9.26 6.16
N ASP A 205 -15.25 10.33 5.54
CA ASP A 205 -16.04 11.38 4.88
C ASP A 205 -15.67 11.40 3.38
N LEU A 206 -16.57 10.92 2.55
CA LEU A 206 -16.34 10.75 1.12
C LEU A 206 -15.99 12.07 0.42
N GLU A 207 -16.68 13.16 0.74
CA GLU A 207 -16.46 14.42 0.02
C GLU A 207 -15.14 15.09 0.43
N LYS A 208 -14.79 15.03 1.71
CA LYS A 208 -13.47 15.47 2.16
C LYS A 208 -12.36 14.60 1.59
N PHE A 209 -12.59 13.27 1.53
CA PHE A 209 -11.64 12.34 0.95
C PHE A 209 -11.38 12.67 -0.53
N LYS A 210 -12.41 12.83 -1.35
CA LYS A 210 -12.30 13.21 -2.77
C LYS A 210 -11.52 14.51 -2.95
N THR A 211 -11.89 15.55 -2.18
CA THR A 211 -11.23 16.86 -2.25
C THR A 211 -9.73 16.75 -1.95
N PHE A 212 -9.37 16.03 -0.90
CA PHE A 212 -7.97 15.87 -0.52
C PHE A 212 -7.21 14.97 -1.50
N TYR A 213 -7.84 13.91 -1.97
CA TYR A 213 -7.26 12.98 -2.95
C TYR A 213 -6.88 13.72 -4.23
N GLU A 214 -7.79 14.47 -4.83
CA GLU A 214 -7.52 15.22 -6.07
C GLU A 214 -6.45 16.29 -5.88
N ALA A 215 -6.43 16.95 -4.71
CA ALA A 215 -5.47 18.02 -4.45
C ALA A 215 -4.03 17.51 -4.19
N LYS A 216 -3.84 16.36 -3.55
CA LYS A 216 -2.53 15.95 -3.01
C LYS A 216 -2.12 14.50 -3.27
N ALA A 217 -3.05 13.62 -3.56
CA ALA A 217 -2.80 12.18 -3.54
C ALA A 217 -2.92 11.48 -4.90
N ALA A 218 -3.66 12.04 -5.86
CA ALA A 218 -3.97 11.41 -7.15
C ALA A 218 -2.73 11.01 -7.99
N LYS A 219 -1.60 11.69 -7.78
CA LYS A 219 -0.33 11.42 -8.50
C LYS A 219 0.69 10.61 -7.70
N ARG A 220 0.35 10.19 -6.48
CA ARG A 220 1.25 9.35 -5.67
C ARG A 220 1.24 7.92 -6.19
N GLU A 221 2.39 7.27 -6.21
CA GLU A 221 2.49 5.86 -6.58
C GLU A 221 1.75 4.95 -5.59
N VAL A 222 1.86 5.24 -4.30
CA VAL A 222 1.25 4.48 -3.23
C VAL A 222 0.59 5.38 -2.18
N LEU A 223 -0.55 4.93 -1.66
CA LEU A 223 -1.21 5.53 -0.51
C LEU A 223 -1.44 4.45 0.56
N VAL A 224 -1.03 4.76 1.78
CA VAL A 224 -1.43 4.01 2.97
C VAL A 224 -2.62 4.75 3.58
N LEU A 225 -3.75 4.08 3.68
CA LEU A 225 -5.02 4.68 4.10
C LEU A 225 -5.49 4.09 5.42
N GLN A 226 -5.32 4.87 6.49
CA GLN A 226 -5.71 4.48 7.85
C GLN A 226 -7.20 4.59 8.08
N GLY A 227 -7.76 3.60 8.77
CA GLY A 227 -9.14 3.59 9.27
C GLY A 227 -9.29 2.76 10.55
N HIS A 228 -10.35 3.05 11.32
CA HIS A 228 -10.63 2.40 12.61
C HIS A 228 -12.02 1.76 12.57
N PRO A 229 -12.17 0.54 12.03
CA PRO A 229 -13.45 -0.13 11.84
C PRO A 229 -14.31 -0.19 13.10
N GLU A 230 -13.70 -0.38 14.27
CA GLU A 230 -14.42 -0.47 15.54
C GLU A 230 -15.27 0.78 15.85
N GLN A 231 -14.90 1.93 15.29
CA GLN A 231 -15.57 3.21 15.49
C GLN A 231 -16.66 3.51 14.45
N TRP A 232 -16.84 2.65 13.43
CA TRP A 232 -17.75 2.94 12.34
C TRP A 232 -19.18 2.47 12.62
N ASP A 233 -20.07 3.44 12.89
CA ASP A 233 -21.52 3.25 12.81
C ASP A 233 -21.99 3.14 11.33
N ASP A 234 -23.28 3.00 11.09
CA ASP A 234 -23.80 2.82 9.74
C ASP A 234 -23.51 4.01 8.81
N LYS A 235 -23.48 5.25 9.33
CA LYS A 235 -23.12 6.44 8.56
C LYS A 235 -21.64 6.43 8.15
N ARG A 236 -20.76 6.13 9.10
CA ARG A 236 -19.32 6.03 8.86
C ARG A 236 -19.00 4.85 7.94
N TRP A 237 -19.73 3.75 8.12
CA TRP A 237 -19.64 2.60 7.21
C TRP A 237 -19.98 2.99 5.76
N ALA A 238 -21.07 3.74 5.54
CA ALA A 238 -21.42 4.24 4.22
C ALA A 238 -20.34 5.17 3.64
N GLY A 239 -19.71 6.00 4.49
CA GLY A 239 -18.55 6.80 4.10
C GLY A 239 -17.36 5.96 3.64
N PHE A 240 -17.02 4.92 4.40
CA PHE A 240 -15.94 3.97 4.04
C PHE A 240 -16.24 3.28 2.70
N THR A 241 -17.41 2.68 2.53
CA THR A 241 -17.75 1.97 1.28
C THR A 241 -17.78 2.92 0.09
N GLY A 242 -18.28 4.15 0.26
CA GLY A 242 -18.24 5.19 -0.76
C GLY A 242 -16.81 5.58 -1.16
N ILE A 243 -15.87 5.65 -0.21
CA ILE A 243 -14.45 5.88 -0.50
C ILE A 243 -13.85 4.72 -1.29
N ILE A 244 -14.16 3.47 -0.93
CA ILE A 244 -13.71 2.30 -1.69
C ILE A 244 -14.21 2.34 -3.13
N ASP A 245 -15.51 2.64 -3.35
CA ASP A 245 -16.09 2.75 -4.69
C ASP A 245 -15.45 3.89 -5.49
N PHE A 246 -15.20 5.03 -4.86
CA PHE A 246 -14.46 6.13 -5.49
C PHE A 246 -13.04 5.69 -5.92
N LEU A 247 -12.27 5.05 -5.05
CA LEU A 247 -10.94 4.56 -5.39
C LEU A 247 -10.98 3.54 -6.55
N LYS A 248 -11.94 2.63 -6.55
CA LYS A 248 -12.13 1.68 -7.67
C LYS A 248 -12.42 2.40 -8.99
N SER A 249 -13.15 3.52 -8.97
CA SER A 249 -13.39 4.35 -10.17
C SER A 249 -12.12 5.02 -10.71
N LYS A 250 -11.05 5.13 -9.89
CA LYS A 250 -9.74 5.67 -10.28
C LYS A 250 -8.77 4.61 -10.83
N ASN A 251 -9.25 3.39 -11.04
CA ASN A 251 -8.43 2.27 -11.55
C ASN A 251 -7.18 1.99 -10.69
N VAL A 252 -7.35 2.01 -9.36
CA VAL A 252 -6.27 1.70 -8.40
C VAL A 252 -6.12 0.18 -8.22
N VAL A 253 -4.98 -0.23 -7.65
CA VAL A 253 -4.73 -1.62 -7.21
C VAL A 253 -4.64 -1.65 -5.69
N PHE A 254 -5.46 -2.48 -5.05
CA PHE A 254 -5.33 -2.76 -3.63
C PHE A 254 -4.30 -3.88 -3.41
N MET A 255 -3.32 -3.64 -2.54
CA MET A 255 -2.27 -4.60 -2.20
C MET A 255 -2.14 -4.72 -0.69
N THR A 256 -1.60 -5.86 -0.24
CA THR A 256 -1.08 -5.96 1.13
C THR A 256 0.29 -5.27 1.24
N PRO A 257 0.74 -4.87 2.43
CA PRO A 257 2.07 -4.28 2.62
C PRO A 257 3.20 -5.14 2.06
N SER A 258 3.19 -6.45 2.30
CA SER A 258 4.22 -7.37 1.80
C SER A 258 4.19 -7.53 0.27
N GLU A 259 3.03 -7.46 -0.37
CA GLU A 259 2.96 -7.46 -1.83
C GLU A 259 3.56 -6.18 -2.43
N TYR A 260 3.31 -5.05 -1.78
CA TYR A 260 3.93 -3.79 -2.19
C TYR A 260 5.46 -3.84 -2.02
N LEU A 261 5.96 -4.35 -0.88
CA LEU A 261 7.39 -4.54 -0.68
C LEU A 261 8.01 -5.39 -1.80
N LYS A 262 7.43 -6.55 -2.13
CA LYS A 262 7.89 -7.41 -3.22
C LYS A 262 7.91 -6.68 -4.56
N ARG A 263 6.88 -5.88 -4.84
CA ARG A 263 6.82 -5.07 -6.06
C ARG A 263 7.91 -4.01 -6.13
N THR A 264 8.25 -3.36 -5.02
CA THR A 264 9.36 -2.37 -5.00
C THR A 264 10.71 -3.04 -5.24
N GLN A 265 10.93 -4.22 -4.65
CA GLN A 265 12.17 -4.99 -4.84
C GLN A 265 12.34 -5.49 -6.29
N SER A 266 11.25 -5.89 -6.96
CA SER A 266 11.30 -6.33 -8.36
C SER A 266 11.54 -5.22 -9.38
N LYS A 267 11.44 -3.95 -8.97
CA LYS A 267 11.74 -2.77 -9.80
C LYS A 267 13.19 -2.27 -9.64
N GLN A 268 13.93 -2.81 -8.67
CA GLN A 268 15.36 -2.51 -8.54
C GLN A 268 16.12 -3.39 -9.53
N PRO A 269 17.02 -2.81 -10.36
CA PRO A 269 17.75 -3.52 -11.42
C PRO A 269 18.73 -4.55 -10.87
#